data_13312dec537338e31e332b0569a1a2ec
#
_entry.id   13312dec537338e31e332b0569a1a2ec
#
_cell.length_a   1.000
_cell.length_b   1.000
_cell.length_c   1.000
_cell.angle_alpha   90.00
_cell.angle_beta   90.00
_cell.angle_gamma   90.00
#
_symmetry.space_group_name_H-M   'P 1'
#
loop_
_entity.id
_entity.type
_entity.pdbx_description
1 polymer ?
#
loop_
_entity_poly.entity_id
_entity_poly.type
_entity_poly.pdbx_seq_one_letter_code
_entity_poly.pdbx_strand_id
1 'polypeptide(L)'
;MGPPPQTRYATTVTAVGEQVAEFVDHGLLIWFAEGAPEELHFFSVLHRPTVTTGGVRPGDTVRIDDRAYRVTAVGEVANDNMVNLGHMDLKASGDTEPPLPGDICLEKLPLPEPEPGTTLVIEGEADEAVP
;
A
#
# COMPACT_ATOMS: atom_id res chain seq x y z
N MET A 1 -3.92 27.43 -2.54
CA MET A 1 -3.80 26.22 -1.71
C MET A 1 -4.94 25.28 -2.02
N GLY A 2 -4.63 24.04 -2.31
CA GLY A 2 -5.67 23.04 -2.52
C GLY A 2 -6.29 22.59 -1.19
N PRO A 3 -7.38 21.82 -1.24
CA PRO A 3 -7.97 21.23 -0.03
C PRO A 3 -6.95 20.33 0.69
N PRO A 4 -7.10 20.12 2.01
CA PRO A 4 -6.20 19.22 2.73
C PRO A 4 -6.32 17.80 2.17
N PRO A 5 -5.25 17.00 2.25
CA PRO A 5 -5.30 15.61 1.79
C PRO A 5 -6.33 14.82 2.58
N GLN A 6 -7.00 13.93 1.88
CA GLN A 6 -7.98 13.00 2.46
C GLN A 6 -7.34 11.64 2.65
N THR A 7 -7.53 11.04 3.83
CA THR A 7 -7.15 9.64 4.06
C THR A 7 -8.14 8.73 3.36
N ARG A 8 -7.66 7.92 2.44
CA ARG A 8 -8.49 6.97 1.69
C ARG A 8 -8.40 5.57 2.23
N TYR A 9 -7.26 5.24 2.80
CA TYR A 9 -7.01 3.92 3.35
C TYR A 9 -6.03 4.06 4.50
N ALA A 10 -6.27 3.35 5.57
CA ALA A 10 -5.35 3.28 6.68
C ALA A 10 -5.39 1.88 7.27
N THR A 11 -4.25 1.38 7.70
CA THR A 11 -4.14 0.03 8.22
C THR A 11 -2.99 -0.06 9.22
N THR A 12 -3.05 -1.08 10.08
CA THR A 12 -2.01 -1.36 11.07
C THR A 12 -1.49 -2.77 10.88
N VAL A 13 -0.18 -2.92 10.84
CA VAL A 13 0.48 -4.23 10.70
C VAL A 13 0.26 -5.04 11.96
N THR A 14 -0.15 -6.30 11.79
CA THR A 14 -0.38 -7.24 12.89
C THR A 14 0.66 -8.35 12.96
N ALA A 15 1.23 -8.73 11.81
CA ALA A 15 2.29 -9.74 11.76
C ALA A 15 3.13 -9.54 10.51
N VAL A 16 4.37 -10.03 10.53
CA VAL A 16 5.29 -9.90 9.39
C VAL A 16 5.92 -11.27 9.14
N GLY A 17 5.79 -11.77 7.90
CA GLY A 17 6.37 -13.03 7.50
C GLY A 17 7.89 -12.97 7.44
N GLU A 18 8.51 -14.13 7.60
CA GLU A 18 9.98 -14.23 7.71
C GLU A 18 10.73 -13.85 6.42
N GLN A 19 10.06 -13.88 5.24
CA GLN A 19 10.68 -13.50 3.97
C GLN A 19 10.49 -12.04 3.61
N VAL A 20 9.75 -11.28 4.40
CA VAL A 20 9.47 -9.86 4.08
C VAL A 20 10.75 -9.04 4.00
N ALA A 21 11.70 -9.26 4.90
CA ALA A 21 12.96 -8.51 4.92
C ALA A 21 13.74 -8.67 3.60
N GLU A 22 13.74 -9.87 3.03
CA GLU A 22 14.38 -10.15 1.74
C GLU A 22 13.71 -9.38 0.60
N PHE A 23 12.38 -9.33 0.59
CA PHE A 23 11.65 -8.59 -0.44
C PHE A 23 11.85 -7.08 -0.31
N VAL A 24 11.96 -6.56 0.91
CA VAL A 24 12.27 -5.14 1.14
C VAL A 24 13.57 -4.74 0.44
N ASP A 25 14.58 -5.59 0.50
CA ASP A 25 15.86 -5.34 -0.16
C ASP A 25 15.72 -5.26 -1.68
N HIS A 26 14.67 -5.85 -2.23
CA HIS A 26 14.34 -5.78 -3.66
C HIS A 26 13.27 -4.73 -3.99
N GLY A 27 12.92 -3.88 -3.03
CA GLY A 27 11.94 -2.81 -3.25
C GLY A 27 10.50 -3.30 -3.35
N LEU A 28 10.17 -4.40 -2.70
CA LEU A 28 8.84 -5.01 -2.75
C LEU A 28 8.29 -5.28 -1.36
N LEU A 29 7.03 -4.91 -1.15
CA LEU A 29 6.25 -5.29 0.03
C LEU A 29 4.92 -5.85 -0.42
N ILE A 30 4.61 -7.07 0.00
CA ILE A 30 3.35 -7.75 -0.29
C ILE A 30 2.50 -7.73 0.98
N TRP A 31 1.32 -7.14 0.89
CA TRP A 31 0.40 -6.96 2.01
C TRP A 31 -0.85 -7.79 1.81
N PHE A 32 -1.35 -8.41 2.88
CA PHE A 32 -2.64 -9.08 2.92
C PHE A 32 -3.34 -8.81 4.24
N ALA A 33 -4.67 -8.78 4.22
CA ALA A 33 -5.43 -8.70 5.46
C ALA A 33 -5.11 -9.91 6.36
N GLU A 34 -5.16 -9.72 7.67
CA GLU A 34 -4.72 -10.72 8.65
C GLU A 34 -5.43 -12.08 8.57
N GLY A 35 -6.63 -12.12 7.96
CA GLY A 35 -7.36 -13.38 7.74
C GLY A 35 -6.97 -14.13 6.47
N ALA A 36 -5.91 -13.73 5.78
CA ALA A 36 -5.46 -14.39 4.55
C ALA A 36 -5.06 -15.86 4.81
N PRO A 37 -5.11 -16.72 3.76
CA PRO A 37 -4.67 -18.11 3.89
C PRO A 37 -3.27 -18.23 4.47
N GLU A 38 -3.06 -19.21 5.32
CA GLU A 38 -1.80 -19.40 6.06
C GLU A 38 -0.60 -19.55 5.15
N GLU A 39 -0.76 -20.20 3.99
CA GLU A 39 0.32 -20.39 3.02
C GLU A 39 0.87 -19.09 2.43
N LEU A 40 0.18 -17.96 2.60
CA LEU A 40 0.65 -16.65 2.16
C LEU A 40 1.43 -15.90 3.25
N HIS A 41 1.39 -16.35 4.49
CA HIS A 41 1.88 -15.58 5.63
C HIS A 41 3.39 -15.37 5.61
N PHE A 42 4.17 -16.35 5.15
CA PHE A 42 5.63 -16.28 5.27
C PHE A 42 6.27 -15.16 4.44
N PHE A 43 5.62 -14.70 3.38
CA PHE A 43 6.13 -13.60 2.55
C PHE A 43 5.30 -12.31 2.69
N SER A 44 4.30 -12.29 3.55
CA SER A 44 3.33 -11.20 3.60
C SER A 44 3.47 -10.34 4.84
N VAL A 45 3.15 -9.06 4.66
CA VAL A 45 2.85 -8.15 5.75
C VAL A 45 1.37 -8.29 6.02
N LEU A 46 1.01 -8.84 7.17
CA LEU A 46 -0.40 -9.00 7.56
C LEU A 46 -0.87 -7.76 8.29
N HIS A 47 -2.07 -7.31 7.99
CA HIS A 47 -2.54 -6.04 8.53
C HIS A 47 -4.05 -6.02 8.74
N ARG A 48 -4.48 -5.05 9.54
CA ARG A 48 -5.90 -4.83 9.85
C ARG A 48 -6.29 -3.44 9.40
N PRO A 49 -7.05 -3.31 8.29
CA PRO A 49 -7.53 -2.00 7.83
C PRO A 49 -8.43 -1.32 8.86
N THR A 50 -8.24 -0.02 9.02
CA THR A 50 -9.04 0.82 9.93
C THR A 50 -9.84 1.88 9.18
N VAL A 51 -9.40 2.27 7.97
CA VAL A 51 -10.10 3.20 7.08
C VAL A 51 -10.05 2.64 5.66
N THR A 52 -11.20 2.52 5.02
CA THR A 52 -11.33 2.03 3.64
C THR A 52 -12.36 2.89 2.90
N THR A 53 -12.09 4.19 2.75
CA THR A 53 -13.04 5.13 2.16
C THR A 53 -12.82 5.40 0.68
N GLY A 54 -11.72 4.91 0.12
CA GLY A 54 -11.44 5.09 -1.30
C GLY A 54 -10.26 4.27 -1.76
N GLY A 55 -10.00 4.36 -3.06
CA GLY A 55 -8.88 3.67 -3.68
C GLY A 55 -7.63 4.53 -3.75
N VAL A 56 -6.53 3.92 -4.19
CA VAL A 56 -5.27 4.60 -4.46
C VAL A 56 -5.24 5.06 -5.91
N ARG A 57 -4.62 6.21 -6.17
CA ARG A 57 -4.45 6.79 -7.50
C ARG A 57 -3.02 7.30 -7.68
N PRO A 58 -2.52 7.34 -8.92
CA PRO A 58 -1.24 8.01 -9.18
C PRO A 58 -1.26 9.45 -8.66
N GLY A 59 -0.18 9.86 -8.03
CA GLY A 59 -0.08 11.17 -7.38
C GLY A 59 -0.43 11.17 -5.91
N ASP A 60 -1.07 10.13 -5.42
CA ASP A 60 -1.33 9.96 -3.98
C ASP A 60 -0.02 9.73 -3.23
N THR A 61 -0.09 9.83 -1.91
CA THR A 61 1.01 9.53 -1.01
C THR A 61 0.70 8.29 -0.18
N VAL A 62 1.63 7.36 -0.15
CA VAL A 62 1.62 6.22 0.77
C VAL A 62 2.60 6.54 1.89
N ARG A 63 2.10 6.61 3.13
CA ARG A 63 2.94 6.79 4.32
C ARG A 63 3.07 5.47 5.04
N ILE A 64 4.31 5.06 5.27
CA ILE A 64 4.60 3.90 6.12
C ILE A 64 5.34 4.45 7.32
N ASP A 65 4.66 4.54 8.45
CA ASP A 65 5.08 5.29 9.63
C ASP A 65 5.42 6.75 9.24
N ASP A 66 6.64 7.19 9.41
CA ASP A 66 7.08 8.55 9.08
C ASP A 66 7.65 8.71 7.66
N ARG A 67 7.69 7.63 6.86
CA ARG A 67 8.20 7.67 5.49
C ARG A 67 7.07 7.85 4.49
N ALA A 68 7.26 8.76 3.55
CA ALA A 68 6.27 9.07 2.53
C ALA A 68 6.79 8.68 1.15
N TYR A 69 5.91 8.08 0.35
CA TYR A 69 6.20 7.66 -1.02
C TYR A 69 5.10 8.17 -1.94
N ARG A 70 5.48 8.79 -3.04
CA ARG A 70 4.51 9.17 -4.07
C ARG A 70 4.13 7.93 -4.87
N VAL A 71 2.83 7.77 -5.13
CA VAL A 71 2.33 6.72 -6.03
C VAL A 71 2.57 7.17 -7.47
N THR A 72 3.26 6.34 -8.24
CA THR A 72 3.61 6.65 -9.64
C THR A 72 2.73 5.92 -10.65
N ALA A 73 2.20 4.74 -10.28
CA ALA A 73 1.31 3.97 -11.14
C ALA A 73 0.46 3.03 -10.31
N VAL A 74 -0.73 2.70 -10.81
CA VAL A 74 -1.67 1.78 -10.14
C VAL A 74 -2.25 0.85 -11.20
N GLY A 75 -2.13 -0.47 -10.99
CA GLY A 75 -2.69 -1.47 -11.87
C GLY A 75 -4.21 -1.51 -11.82
N GLU A 76 -4.82 -2.00 -12.88
CA GLU A 76 -6.28 -1.95 -13.07
C GLU A 76 -7.08 -2.74 -12.03
N VAL A 77 -6.47 -3.77 -11.40
CA VAL A 77 -7.15 -4.57 -10.36
C VAL A 77 -6.63 -4.30 -8.95
N ALA A 78 -5.67 -3.38 -8.79
CA ALA A 78 -5.01 -3.11 -7.51
C ALA A 78 -5.99 -2.62 -6.45
N ASN A 79 -6.91 -1.74 -6.81
CA ASN A 79 -7.89 -1.21 -5.87
C ASN A 79 -8.90 -2.27 -5.43
N ASP A 80 -9.36 -3.12 -6.34
CA ASP A 80 -10.25 -4.21 -5.98
C ASP A 80 -9.57 -5.19 -5.03
N ASN A 81 -8.31 -5.53 -5.29
CA ASN A 81 -7.53 -6.40 -4.40
C ASN A 81 -7.35 -5.78 -3.02
N MET A 82 -7.06 -4.49 -2.95
CA MET A 82 -6.87 -3.78 -1.68
C MET A 82 -8.16 -3.76 -0.85
N VAL A 83 -9.28 -3.42 -1.47
CA VAL A 83 -10.57 -3.30 -0.78
C VAL A 83 -11.08 -4.68 -0.35
N ASN A 84 -10.97 -5.68 -1.20
CA ASN A 84 -11.58 -7.00 -0.95
C ASN A 84 -10.69 -7.94 -0.14
N LEU A 85 -9.36 -7.84 -0.29
CA LEU A 85 -8.42 -8.80 0.29
C LEU A 85 -7.38 -8.15 1.20
N GLY A 86 -7.37 -6.82 1.28
CA GLY A 86 -6.25 -6.12 1.91
C GLY A 86 -4.94 -6.37 1.16
N HIS A 87 -5.02 -6.84 -0.09
CA HIS A 87 -3.86 -7.20 -0.86
C HIS A 87 -3.29 -6.00 -1.61
N MET A 88 -2.03 -5.71 -1.37
CA MET A 88 -1.29 -4.65 -2.03
C MET A 88 0.11 -5.16 -2.38
N ASP A 89 0.50 -5.04 -3.64
CA ASP A 89 1.88 -5.25 -4.06
C ASP A 89 2.51 -3.88 -4.23
N LEU A 90 3.23 -3.42 -3.21
CA LEU A 90 3.92 -2.13 -3.24
C LEU A 90 5.31 -2.31 -3.84
N LYS A 91 5.57 -1.65 -4.96
CA LYS A 91 6.85 -1.70 -5.65
C LYS A 91 7.49 -0.33 -5.70
N ALA A 92 8.61 -0.16 -5.02
CA ALA A 92 9.37 1.09 -5.01
C ALA A 92 10.29 1.15 -6.25
N SER A 93 9.68 1.11 -7.42
CA SER A 93 10.38 0.99 -8.72
C SER A 93 10.44 2.29 -9.51
N GLY A 94 9.57 3.25 -9.17
CA GLY A 94 9.43 4.49 -9.94
C GLY A 94 8.75 4.31 -11.28
N ASP A 95 8.21 3.12 -11.58
CA ASP A 95 7.53 2.88 -12.84
C ASP A 95 6.33 3.80 -13.01
N THR A 96 6.14 4.32 -14.22
CA THR A 96 4.99 5.16 -14.57
C THR A 96 3.87 4.36 -15.22
N GLU A 97 4.10 3.09 -15.50
CA GLU A 97 3.10 2.13 -15.94
C GLU A 97 3.24 0.87 -15.07
N PRO A 98 2.14 0.30 -14.56
CA PRO A 98 2.24 -0.89 -13.71
C PRO A 98 2.68 -2.09 -14.53
N PRO A 99 3.76 -2.80 -14.11
CA PRO A 99 4.18 -4.04 -14.79
C PRO A 99 3.12 -5.13 -14.75
N LEU A 100 2.37 -5.19 -13.64
CA LEU A 100 1.30 -6.17 -13.44
C LEU A 100 0.01 -5.46 -13.04
N PRO A 101 -1.16 -6.07 -13.34
CA PRO A 101 -2.46 -5.43 -13.06
C PRO A 101 -2.72 -5.15 -11.57
N GLY A 102 -2.07 -5.88 -10.67
CA GLY A 102 -2.22 -5.69 -9.22
C GLY A 102 -1.18 -4.80 -8.58
N ASP A 103 -0.24 -4.24 -9.34
CA ASP A 103 0.86 -3.47 -8.79
C ASP A 103 0.44 -2.06 -8.38
N ILE A 104 0.99 -1.60 -7.26
CA ILE A 104 0.99 -0.20 -6.84
C ILE A 104 2.45 0.24 -6.84
N CYS A 105 2.81 1.05 -7.83
CA CYS A 105 4.19 1.52 -7.98
C CYS A 105 4.40 2.81 -7.21
N LEU A 106 5.49 2.86 -6.48
CA LEU A 106 5.90 4.01 -5.67
C LEU A 106 7.18 4.58 -6.25
N GLU A 107 7.48 5.83 -5.93
CA GLU A 107 8.77 6.41 -6.28
C GLU A 107 9.90 5.54 -5.74
N LYS A 108 11.03 5.55 -6.46
CA LYS A 108 12.16 4.65 -6.17
C LYS A 108 12.97 5.15 -4.98
N LEU A 109 12.52 4.79 -3.79
CA LEU A 109 13.17 5.09 -2.51
C LEU A 109 13.24 3.80 -1.69
N PRO A 110 14.20 3.68 -0.76
CA PRO A 110 14.27 2.51 0.11
C PRO A 110 12.97 2.32 0.90
N LEU A 111 12.48 1.10 0.94
CA LEU A 111 11.32 0.75 1.76
C LEU A 111 11.76 0.44 3.19
N PRO A 112 10.93 0.74 4.20
CA PRO A 112 11.22 0.32 5.56
C PRO A 112 10.88 -1.16 5.73
N GLU A 113 11.50 -1.80 6.70
CA GLU A 113 11.11 -3.13 7.12
C GLU A 113 9.96 -3.00 8.12
N PRO A 114 8.74 -3.45 7.77
CA PRO A 114 7.62 -3.31 8.69
C PRO A 114 7.75 -4.24 9.90
N GLU A 115 7.06 -3.86 10.98
CA GLU A 115 6.95 -4.69 12.16
C GLU A 115 5.53 -4.55 12.72
N PRO A 116 5.09 -5.43 13.63
CA PRO A 116 3.78 -5.27 14.24
C PRO A 116 3.63 -3.88 14.87
N GLY A 117 2.53 -3.20 14.58
CA GLY A 117 2.30 -1.81 14.99
C GLY A 117 2.66 -0.77 13.94
N THR A 118 3.41 -1.13 12.90
CA THR A 118 3.66 -0.24 11.77
C THR A 118 2.33 0.17 11.15
N THR A 119 2.18 1.45 10.82
CA THR A 119 0.99 1.97 10.16
C THR A 119 1.26 2.29 8.70
N LEU A 120 0.26 2.07 7.86
CA LEU A 120 0.27 2.52 6.46
C LEU A 120 -0.95 3.38 6.24
N VAL A 121 -0.76 4.54 5.63
CA VAL A 121 -1.84 5.48 5.30
C VAL A 121 -1.69 5.87 3.84
N ILE A 122 -2.78 5.79 3.09
CA ILE A 122 -2.86 6.30 1.72
C ILE A 122 -3.69 7.57 1.77
N GLU A 123 -3.11 8.67 1.32
CA GLU A 123 -3.79 9.95 1.31
C GLU A 123 -3.60 10.65 -0.04
N GLY A 124 -4.56 11.45 -0.42
CA GLY A 124 -4.54 12.19 -1.67
C GLY A 124 -5.58 13.29 -1.66
N GLU A 125 -5.76 13.93 -2.80
CA GLU A 125 -6.76 14.98 -2.93
C GLU A 125 -8.15 14.41 -2.64
N ALA A 126 -8.95 15.17 -1.91
CA ALA A 126 -10.35 14.83 -1.70
C ALA A 126 -11.05 14.79 -3.05
N ASP A 127 -11.97 13.82 -3.21
CA ASP A 127 -12.82 13.77 -4.39
C ASP A 127 -13.64 15.05 -4.45
N GLU A 128 -13.73 15.65 -5.65
CA GLU A 128 -14.59 16.80 -5.83
C GLU A 128 -16.02 16.40 -5.56
N ALA A 129 -16.69 17.21 -4.73
CA ALA A 129 -18.13 17.04 -4.53
C ALA A 129 -18.81 17.28 -5.88
N VAL A 130 -19.52 16.28 -6.38
CA VAL A 130 -20.34 16.42 -7.56
C VAL A 130 -21.56 17.23 -7.17
N PRO A 131 -21.76 18.42 -7.77
CA PRO A 131 -22.93 19.22 -7.43
C PRO A 131 -24.23 18.50 -7.78
#